data_b37ebe1d0167b26d9e73733593ce508f
#
_entry.id   b37ebe1d0167b26d9e73733593ce508f
#
_cell.length_a   1.000
_cell.length_b   1.000
_cell.length_c   1.000
_cell.angle_alpha   90.00
_cell.angle_beta   90.00
_cell.angle_gamma   90.00
#
_symmetry.space_group_name_H-M   'P 1'
#
loop_
_entity.id
_entity.type
_entity.pdbx_description
1 polymer ?
#
loop_
_entity_poly.entity_id
_entity_poly.type
_entity_poly.pdbx_seq_one_letter_code
_entity_poly.pdbx_strand_id
1 'polypeptide(L)'
;AFPIVLGQNIGTCVTALIASVGTNKNAKRAAMAHLYFNIIGVVLAVALFYGGNAIFQFDFLQNTVTPSQIAIIHSVFNIFSTLVMLPFTKQLEKLAYMTIKDGKKGKEDAPVLLDERFLLTPSYAVEKSREVTVQMADLVEKTAMTAFSLLKNYKSEKASKISENEKKTDKYEEMLETYLVKVSALQLSDEDSKNVFILHHAIEDLEKISDYCEDILKIKKNINKKNIIFSEKAKYDLSVMLAAVTKIINLTVEAFKMNDITKAREIEPLEEVIDKLKKELKNRHL
;
A
#
# COMPACT_ATOMS: atom_id res chain seq x y z
N ALA A 1 11.92 30.43 -31.87
CA ALA A 1 10.71 29.93 -31.20
C ALA A 1 10.87 28.48 -30.77
N PHE A 2 11.29 27.54 -31.65
CA PHE A 2 11.33 26.08 -31.36
C PHE A 2 12.09 25.70 -30.09
N PRO A 3 13.34 26.14 -29.80
CA PRO A 3 14.05 25.81 -28.56
C PRO A 3 13.35 26.32 -27.31
N ILE A 4 12.63 27.44 -27.40
CA ILE A 4 11.89 28.00 -26.26
C ILE A 4 10.71 27.10 -25.90
N VAL A 5 9.95 26.62 -26.90
CA VAL A 5 8.84 25.69 -26.71
C VAL A 5 9.31 24.37 -26.07
N LEU A 6 10.44 23.85 -26.54
CA LEU A 6 11.04 22.65 -25.97
C LEU A 6 11.48 22.85 -24.50
N GLY A 7 12.08 24.01 -24.19
CA GLY A 7 12.45 24.39 -22.84
C GLY A 7 11.25 24.51 -21.91
N GLN A 8 10.12 25.04 -22.37
CA GLN A 8 8.88 25.11 -21.60
C GLN A 8 8.35 23.72 -21.21
N ASN A 9 8.44 22.75 -22.12
CA ASN A 9 8.02 21.37 -21.79
C ASN A 9 8.86 20.74 -20.66
N ILE A 10 10.18 20.97 -20.65
CA ILE A 10 11.02 20.54 -19.51
C ILE A 10 10.66 21.35 -18.25
N GLY A 11 10.40 22.65 -18.40
CA GLY A 11 10.02 23.53 -17.29
C GLY A 11 8.76 23.08 -16.54
N THR A 12 7.76 22.53 -17.25
CA THR A 12 6.54 22.01 -16.63
C THR A 12 6.82 20.81 -15.69
N CYS A 13 7.89 20.07 -15.91
CA CYS A 13 8.26 18.95 -15.04
C CYS A 13 8.74 19.40 -13.65
N VAL A 14 9.26 20.64 -13.55
CA VAL A 14 9.76 21.18 -12.27
C VAL A 14 8.62 21.30 -11.25
N THR A 15 7.43 21.72 -11.69
CA THR A 15 6.26 21.82 -10.81
C THR A 15 5.84 20.44 -10.27
N ALA A 16 5.84 19.41 -11.12
CA ALA A 16 5.56 18.03 -10.72
C ALA A 16 6.63 17.49 -9.74
N LEU A 17 7.90 17.82 -9.96
CA LEU A 17 9.00 17.44 -9.06
C LEU A 17 8.85 18.12 -7.70
N ILE A 18 8.57 19.43 -7.67
CA ILE A 18 8.34 20.17 -6.41
C ILE A 18 7.13 19.59 -5.67
N ALA A 19 6.02 19.35 -6.38
CA ALA A 19 4.82 18.75 -5.79
C ALA A 19 5.06 17.34 -5.24
N SER A 20 6.07 16.63 -5.73
CA SER A 20 6.43 15.28 -5.26
C SER A 20 7.32 15.29 -4.00
N VAL A 21 7.84 16.47 -3.59
CA VAL A 21 8.64 16.58 -2.37
C VAL A 21 7.75 16.29 -1.15
N GLY A 22 8.21 15.39 -0.28
CA GLY A 22 7.43 14.96 0.89
C GLY A 22 6.39 13.87 0.61
N THR A 23 6.10 13.53 -0.64
CA THR A 23 5.16 12.47 -1.01
C THR A 23 5.79 11.08 -1.01
N ASN A 24 4.96 10.05 -1.22
CA ASN A 24 5.38 8.67 -1.33
C ASN A 24 6.28 8.40 -2.57
N LYS A 25 6.94 7.24 -2.60
CA LYS A 25 7.87 6.88 -3.67
C LYS A 25 7.21 6.80 -5.05
N ASN A 26 5.94 6.38 -5.11
CA ASN A 26 5.22 6.24 -6.38
C ASN A 26 4.91 7.61 -7.00
N ALA A 27 4.55 8.61 -6.18
CA ALA A 27 4.38 9.99 -6.65
C ALA A 27 5.71 10.58 -7.17
N LYS A 28 6.83 10.32 -6.46
CA LYS A 28 8.17 10.70 -6.94
C LYS A 28 8.55 9.99 -8.24
N ARG A 29 8.21 8.70 -8.38
CA ARG A 29 8.43 7.94 -9.63
C ARG A 29 7.61 8.49 -10.78
N ALA A 30 6.34 8.86 -10.53
CA ALA A 30 5.50 9.50 -11.54
C ALA A 30 6.09 10.84 -12.01
N ALA A 31 6.56 11.69 -11.08
CA ALA A 31 7.24 12.94 -11.41
C ALA A 31 8.54 12.71 -12.21
N MET A 32 9.32 11.68 -11.85
CA MET A 32 10.52 11.31 -12.61
C MET A 32 10.20 10.75 -13.99
N ALA A 33 9.17 9.91 -14.12
CA ALA A 33 8.73 9.41 -15.42
C ALA A 33 8.28 10.56 -16.35
N HIS A 34 7.56 11.57 -15.82
CA HIS A 34 7.19 12.78 -16.53
C HIS A 34 8.43 13.57 -16.98
N LEU A 35 9.44 13.71 -16.11
CA LEU A 35 10.69 14.36 -16.47
C LEU A 35 11.42 13.61 -17.60
N TYR A 36 11.56 12.28 -17.50
CA TYR A 36 12.22 11.48 -18.53
C TYR A 36 11.47 11.52 -19.85
N PHE A 37 10.15 11.45 -19.83
CA PHE A 37 9.31 11.59 -21.02
C PHE A 37 9.63 12.90 -21.76
N ASN A 38 9.67 14.04 -21.04
CA ASN A 38 9.94 15.32 -21.65
C ASN A 38 11.40 15.49 -22.11
N ILE A 39 12.38 15.04 -21.32
CA ILE A 39 13.80 15.11 -21.72
C ILE A 39 14.05 14.27 -22.98
N ILE A 40 13.59 13.02 -23.02
CA ILE A 40 13.78 12.13 -24.16
C ILE A 40 13.03 12.70 -25.38
N GLY A 41 11.79 13.16 -25.21
CA GLY A 41 11.01 13.79 -26.27
C GLY A 41 11.71 15.01 -26.86
N VAL A 42 12.27 15.87 -26.01
CA VAL A 42 13.03 17.05 -26.45
C VAL A 42 14.31 16.64 -27.22
N VAL A 43 15.09 15.70 -26.70
CA VAL A 43 16.31 15.22 -27.37
C VAL A 43 15.99 14.64 -28.74
N LEU A 44 14.96 13.82 -28.85
CA LEU A 44 14.50 13.25 -30.13
C LEU A 44 14.02 14.34 -31.11
N ALA A 45 13.21 15.30 -30.63
CA ALA A 45 12.72 16.38 -31.47
C ALA A 45 13.85 17.29 -31.96
N VAL A 46 14.83 17.60 -31.11
CA VAL A 46 16.02 18.39 -31.52
C VAL A 46 16.83 17.64 -32.58
N ALA A 47 17.10 16.34 -32.34
CA ALA A 47 17.87 15.52 -33.28
C ALA A 47 17.18 15.40 -34.64
N LEU A 48 15.87 15.16 -34.67
CA LEU A 48 15.10 15.04 -35.90
C LEU A 48 14.94 16.37 -36.62
N PHE A 49 14.66 17.44 -35.88
CA PHE A 49 14.45 18.77 -36.47
C PHE A 49 15.73 19.34 -37.06
N TYR A 50 16.81 19.38 -36.29
CA TYR A 50 18.09 19.93 -36.78
C TYR A 50 18.80 18.99 -37.74
N GLY A 51 18.67 17.66 -37.55
CA GLY A 51 19.16 16.68 -38.52
C GLY A 51 18.42 16.76 -39.84
N GLY A 52 17.10 16.91 -39.83
CA GLY A 52 16.29 17.16 -41.00
C GLY A 52 16.64 18.49 -41.68
N ASN A 53 16.85 19.56 -40.91
CA ASN A 53 17.26 20.83 -41.43
C ASN A 53 18.63 20.81 -42.13
N ALA A 54 19.57 20.02 -41.63
CA ALA A 54 20.88 19.86 -42.24
C ALA A 54 20.80 19.20 -43.65
N ILE A 55 19.76 18.36 -43.88
CA ILE A 55 19.55 17.68 -45.16
C ILE A 55 18.66 18.49 -46.09
N PHE A 56 17.53 19.03 -45.58
CA PHE A 56 16.48 19.61 -46.38
C PHE A 56 16.51 21.15 -46.41
N GLN A 57 17.37 21.81 -45.60
CA GLN A 57 17.53 23.29 -45.54
C GLN A 57 16.20 24.03 -45.48
N PHE A 58 15.48 23.92 -44.34
CA PHE A 58 14.14 24.50 -44.16
C PHE A 58 14.12 26.05 -44.21
N ASP A 59 13.65 26.63 -45.31
CA ASP A 59 13.57 28.11 -45.54
C ASP A 59 12.71 28.83 -44.49
N PHE A 60 11.69 28.13 -43.93
CA PHE A 60 10.77 28.74 -42.96
C PHE A 60 11.43 29.08 -41.60
N LEU A 61 12.64 28.60 -41.32
CA LEU A 61 13.35 28.91 -40.06
C LEU A 61 13.74 30.39 -39.93
N GLN A 62 13.77 31.11 -41.03
CA GLN A 62 14.10 32.54 -41.05
C GLN A 62 12.86 33.42 -40.89
N ASN A 63 11.66 32.85 -40.92
CA ASN A 63 10.41 33.60 -40.82
C ASN A 63 10.08 33.93 -39.34
N THR A 64 9.42 35.07 -39.14
CA THR A 64 8.85 35.45 -37.86
C THR A 64 7.67 34.55 -37.52
N VAL A 65 7.57 34.13 -36.24
CA VAL A 65 6.55 33.19 -35.76
C VAL A 65 5.47 33.95 -35.00
N THR A 66 4.22 33.70 -35.32
CA THR A 66 3.07 34.24 -34.59
C THR A 66 2.74 33.43 -33.34
N PRO A 67 2.02 33.99 -32.34
CA PRO A 67 1.58 33.25 -31.17
C PRO A 67 0.80 31.97 -31.48
N SER A 68 -0.07 32.00 -32.49
CA SER A 68 -0.83 30.82 -32.94
C SER A 68 0.07 29.70 -33.46
N GLN A 69 1.11 30.06 -34.22
CA GLN A 69 2.09 29.08 -34.73
C GLN A 69 2.92 28.48 -33.61
N ILE A 70 3.24 29.23 -32.55
CA ILE A 70 3.90 28.70 -31.34
C ILE A 70 3.01 27.66 -30.67
N ALA A 71 1.71 27.92 -30.50
CA ALA A 71 0.76 26.98 -29.94
C ALA A 71 0.64 25.70 -30.79
N ILE A 72 0.62 25.81 -32.11
CA ILE A 72 0.59 24.69 -33.04
C ILE A 72 1.87 23.85 -32.89
N ILE A 73 3.05 24.49 -32.89
CA ILE A 73 4.34 23.81 -32.70
C ILE A 73 4.35 23.03 -31.38
N HIS A 74 3.85 23.63 -30.29
CA HIS A 74 3.75 23.00 -29.00
C HIS A 74 2.83 21.75 -29.02
N SER A 75 1.64 21.89 -29.62
CA SER A 75 0.69 20.77 -29.74
C SER A 75 1.25 19.63 -30.61
N VAL A 76 1.84 19.95 -31.74
CA VAL A 76 2.48 18.96 -32.63
C VAL A 76 3.62 18.23 -31.92
N PHE A 77 4.46 18.97 -31.19
CA PHE A 77 5.55 18.37 -30.40
C PHE A 77 5.01 17.38 -29.34
N ASN A 78 3.99 17.76 -28.56
CA ASN A 78 3.44 16.90 -27.54
C ASN A 78 2.77 15.64 -28.10
N ILE A 79 1.98 15.78 -29.18
CA ILE A 79 1.36 14.64 -29.87
C ILE A 79 2.43 13.69 -30.42
N PHE A 80 3.43 14.23 -31.10
CA PHE A 80 4.55 13.46 -31.64
C PHE A 80 5.29 12.73 -30.54
N SER A 81 5.69 13.42 -29.47
CA SER A 81 6.39 12.82 -28.34
C SER A 81 5.57 11.70 -27.68
N THR A 82 4.26 11.90 -27.52
CA THR A 82 3.36 10.90 -26.97
C THR A 82 3.30 9.66 -27.85
N LEU A 83 3.11 9.81 -29.15
CA LEU A 83 3.05 8.68 -30.09
C LEU A 83 4.36 7.89 -30.14
N VAL A 84 5.49 8.59 -30.14
CA VAL A 84 6.82 7.94 -30.16
C VAL A 84 7.11 7.22 -28.82
N MET A 85 6.73 7.81 -27.70
CA MET A 85 7.04 7.26 -26.38
C MET A 85 6.03 6.21 -25.88
N LEU A 86 4.84 6.12 -26.49
CA LEU A 86 3.80 5.18 -26.09
C LEU A 86 4.29 3.71 -26.03
N PRO A 87 5.03 3.17 -27.02
CA PRO A 87 5.56 1.81 -26.94
C PRO A 87 6.69 1.63 -25.89
N PHE A 88 7.23 2.73 -25.37
CA PHE A 88 8.35 2.74 -24.42
C PHE A 88 7.93 3.04 -22.97
N THR A 89 6.65 2.96 -22.65
CA THR A 89 6.11 3.24 -21.29
C THR A 89 6.76 2.38 -20.21
N LYS A 90 6.98 1.08 -20.48
CA LYS A 90 7.67 0.17 -19.55
C LYS A 90 9.14 0.56 -19.31
N GLN A 91 9.81 1.11 -20.32
CA GLN A 91 11.19 1.59 -20.21
C GLN A 91 11.25 2.87 -19.36
N LEU A 92 10.28 3.79 -19.53
CA LEU A 92 10.14 4.98 -18.69
C LEU A 92 9.88 4.62 -17.23
N GLU A 93 8.99 3.67 -17.00
CA GLU A 93 8.73 3.12 -15.68
C GLU A 93 10.02 2.54 -15.06
N LYS A 94 10.75 1.71 -15.80
CA LYS A 94 12.02 1.13 -15.35
C LYS A 94 13.05 2.21 -14.99
N LEU A 95 13.17 3.28 -15.77
CA LEU A 95 14.05 4.42 -15.46
C LEU A 95 13.62 5.12 -14.14
N ALA A 96 12.33 5.32 -13.93
CA ALA A 96 11.81 5.90 -12.70
C ALA A 96 12.14 5.03 -11.49
N TYR A 97 11.99 3.69 -11.59
CA TYR A 97 12.39 2.74 -10.54
C TYR A 97 13.90 2.69 -10.30
N MET A 98 14.71 2.85 -11.32
CA MET A 98 16.18 2.91 -11.18
C MET A 98 16.63 4.16 -10.43
N THR A 99 15.91 5.28 -10.62
CA THR A 99 16.21 6.56 -9.96
C THR A 99 15.66 6.60 -8.54
N ILE A 100 14.41 6.24 -8.35
CA ILE A 100 13.76 6.15 -7.05
C ILE A 100 13.70 4.67 -6.66
N LYS A 101 14.80 4.19 -6.11
CA LYS A 101 14.93 2.79 -5.69
C LYS A 101 14.00 2.48 -4.53
N ASP A 102 13.45 1.25 -4.53
CA ASP A 102 12.90 0.70 -3.31
C ASP A 102 14.05 0.62 -2.30
N GLY A 103 13.90 1.25 -1.12
CA GLY A 103 14.87 1.12 -0.06
C GLY A 103 15.10 -0.37 0.22
N LYS A 104 16.32 -0.77 0.65
CA LYS A 104 16.58 -2.14 1.10
C LYS A 104 15.41 -2.57 1.98
N LYS A 105 14.84 -3.76 1.73
CA LYS A 105 13.84 -4.42 2.58
C LYS A 105 14.38 -4.38 4.01
N GLY A 106 13.91 -3.43 4.82
CA GLY A 106 14.45 -3.18 6.16
C GLY A 106 14.09 -1.82 6.74
N LYS A 107 13.30 -1.01 6.05
CA LYS A 107 12.58 0.13 6.64
C LYS A 107 11.14 0.04 6.14
N GLU A 108 10.31 -0.29 7.06
CA GLU A 108 8.88 -0.29 7.15
C GLU A 108 8.21 0.63 6.14
N ASP A 109 7.30 0.04 5.39
CA ASP A 109 6.29 0.78 4.68
C ASP A 109 5.60 1.69 5.71
N ALA A 110 5.89 2.99 5.63
CA ALA A 110 5.00 3.95 6.27
C ALA A 110 3.62 3.68 5.67
N PRO A 111 2.56 3.60 6.50
CA PRO A 111 1.22 3.37 6.00
C PRO A 111 0.96 4.35 4.86
N VAL A 112 0.33 3.86 3.79
CA VAL A 112 -0.08 4.72 2.67
C VAL A 112 -0.89 5.85 3.30
N LEU A 113 -0.36 7.06 3.32
CA LEU A 113 -1.04 8.20 3.90
C LEU A 113 -2.37 8.36 3.15
N LEU A 114 -3.47 8.26 3.89
CA LEU A 114 -4.80 8.59 3.40
C LEU A 114 -4.84 10.10 3.17
N ASP A 115 -4.70 10.49 1.91
CA ASP A 115 -4.64 11.91 1.52
C ASP A 115 -6.05 12.50 1.53
N GLU A 116 -6.23 13.64 2.16
CA GLU A 116 -7.52 14.34 2.21
C GLU A 116 -8.04 14.72 0.81
N ARG A 117 -7.17 14.83 -0.19
CA ARG A 117 -7.58 15.06 -1.57
C ARG A 117 -8.44 13.94 -2.14
N PHE A 118 -8.35 12.73 -1.62
CA PHE A 118 -9.19 11.61 -2.05
C PHE A 118 -10.65 11.79 -1.63
N LEU A 119 -10.92 12.61 -0.59
CA LEU A 119 -12.27 12.95 -0.15
C LEU A 119 -13.08 13.69 -1.23
N LEU A 120 -12.43 14.28 -2.22
CA LEU A 120 -13.10 14.88 -3.39
C LEU A 120 -13.81 13.83 -4.28
N THR A 121 -13.45 12.55 -4.15
CA THR A 121 -14.06 11.44 -4.88
C THR A 121 -14.40 10.34 -3.86
N PRO A 122 -15.61 10.33 -3.29
CA PRO A 122 -15.98 9.49 -2.14
C PRO A 122 -15.69 8.00 -2.34
N SER A 123 -16.09 7.41 -3.47
CA SER A 123 -15.85 5.98 -3.75
C SER A 123 -14.35 5.64 -3.82
N TYR A 124 -13.52 6.57 -4.30
CA TYR A 124 -12.06 6.39 -4.31
C TYR A 124 -11.47 6.48 -2.89
N ALA A 125 -12.01 7.35 -2.04
CA ALA A 125 -11.61 7.42 -0.64
C ALA A 125 -11.94 6.12 0.12
N VAL A 126 -13.12 5.53 -0.13
CA VAL A 126 -13.51 4.22 0.43
C VAL A 126 -12.56 3.12 -0.03
N GLU A 127 -12.26 3.05 -1.33
CA GLU A 127 -11.32 2.06 -1.89
C GLU A 127 -9.92 2.20 -1.28
N LYS A 128 -9.42 3.42 -1.11
CA LYS A 128 -8.13 3.66 -0.47
C LYS A 128 -8.13 3.29 1.01
N SER A 129 -9.21 3.54 1.73
CA SER A 129 -9.37 3.08 3.10
C SER A 129 -9.32 1.55 3.18
N ARG A 130 -9.97 0.86 2.24
CA ARG A 130 -9.91 -0.59 2.14
C ARG A 130 -8.48 -1.10 1.89
N GLU A 131 -7.75 -0.52 0.95
CA GLU A 131 -6.35 -0.88 0.68
C GLU A 131 -5.47 -0.78 1.94
N VAL A 132 -5.65 0.29 2.72
CA VAL A 132 -4.90 0.49 3.97
C VAL A 132 -5.33 -0.48 5.06
N THR A 133 -6.62 -0.79 5.16
CA THR A 133 -7.13 -1.81 6.10
C THR A 133 -6.58 -3.20 5.75
N VAL A 134 -6.42 -3.53 4.46
CA VAL A 134 -5.76 -4.78 4.03
C VAL A 134 -4.29 -4.81 4.48
N GLN A 135 -3.57 -3.69 4.42
CA GLN A 135 -2.19 -3.63 4.93
C GLN A 135 -2.13 -3.84 6.45
N MET A 136 -3.09 -3.28 7.19
CA MET A 136 -3.25 -3.52 8.63
C MET A 136 -3.52 -5.01 8.89
N ALA A 137 -4.41 -5.65 8.14
CA ALA A 137 -4.70 -7.07 8.27
C ALA A 137 -3.47 -7.96 8.02
N ASP A 138 -2.65 -7.65 7.01
CA ASP A 138 -1.36 -8.33 6.75
C ASP A 138 -0.38 -8.20 7.92
N LEU A 139 -0.33 -7.03 8.55
CA LEU A 139 0.51 -6.78 9.71
C LEU A 139 0.04 -7.60 10.91
N VAL A 140 -1.26 -7.61 11.19
CA VAL A 140 -1.88 -8.34 12.30
C VAL A 140 -1.72 -9.85 12.12
N GLU A 141 -1.94 -10.39 10.92
CA GLU A 141 -1.69 -11.80 10.60
C GLU A 141 -0.25 -12.21 10.91
N LYS A 142 0.73 -11.44 10.44
CA LYS A 142 2.16 -11.68 10.71
C LYS A 142 2.50 -11.60 12.20
N THR A 143 1.83 -10.71 12.92
CA THR A 143 2.01 -10.52 14.36
C THR A 143 1.46 -11.73 15.13
N ALA A 144 0.27 -12.21 14.76
CA ALA A 144 -0.33 -13.41 15.33
C ALA A 144 0.54 -14.66 15.12
N MET A 145 1.05 -14.86 13.89
CA MET A 145 1.97 -15.97 13.59
C MET A 145 3.26 -15.88 14.42
N THR A 146 3.76 -14.66 14.63
CA THR A 146 4.94 -14.42 15.46
C THR A 146 4.65 -14.73 16.94
N ALA A 147 3.49 -14.31 17.46
CA ALA A 147 3.05 -14.59 18.85
C ALA A 147 2.87 -16.10 19.08
N PHE A 148 2.25 -16.82 18.15
CA PHE A 148 2.09 -18.28 18.25
C PHE A 148 3.43 -19.01 18.20
N SER A 149 4.36 -18.55 17.38
CA SER A 149 5.72 -19.12 17.34
C SER A 149 6.49 -18.84 18.63
N LEU A 150 6.24 -17.70 19.29
CA LEU A 150 6.86 -17.32 20.56
C LEU A 150 6.42 -18.23 21.70
N LEU A 151 5.15 -18.70 21.71
CA LEU A 151 4.65 -19.64 22.71
C LEU A 151 5.46 -20.94 22.70
N LYS A 152 5.85 -21.43 21.50
CA LYS A 152 6.68 -22.64 21.35
C LYS A 152 8.13 -22.38 21.77
N ASN A 153 8.72 -21.29 21.28
CA ASN A 153 10.12 -20.97 21.54
C ASN A 153 10.29 -19.44 21.73
N TYR A 154 10.56 -19.06 22.98
CA TYR A 154 10.78 -17.65 23.33
C TYR A 154 12.09 -17.12 22.74
N LYS A 155 12.00 -16.02 21.99
CA LYS A 155 13.13 -15.23 21.51
C LYS A 155 12.86 -13.75 21.76
N SER A 156 13.82 -13.01 22.34
CA SER A 156 13.65 -11.58 22.65
C SER A 156 13.40 -10.74 21.41
N GLU A 157 13.99 -11.11 20.27
CA GLU A 157 13.75 -10.46 18.98
C GLU A 157 12.29 -10.55 18.54
N LYS A 158 11.67 -11.73 18.66
CA LYS A 158 10.24 -11.91 18.37
C LYS A 158 9.36 -11.12 19.34
N ALA A 159 9.75 -11.08 20.62
CA ALA A 159 9.04 -10.31 21.63
C ALA A 159 9.03 -8.80 21.30
N SER A 160 10.17 -8.25 20.92
CA SER A 160 10.28 -6.85 20.50
C SER A 160 9.47 -6.57 19.23
N LYS A 161 9.46 -7.53 18.29
CA LYS A 161 8.71 -7.40 17.04
C LYS A 161 7.20 -7.35 17.26
N ILE A 162 6.66 -8.14 18.21
CA ILE A 162 5.23 -8.10 18.55
C ILE A 162 4.85 -6.73 19.10
N SER A 163 5.58 -6.22 20.12
CA SER A 163 5.29 -4.89 20.70
C SER A 163 5.53 -3.73 19.73
N GLU A 164 6.40 -3.89 18.73
CA GLU A 164 6.58 -2.91 17.67
C GLU A 164 5.42 -2.92 16.69
N ASN A 165 4.95 -4.11 16.32
CA ASN A 165 3.84 -4.27 15.37
C ASN A 165 2.52 -3.80 15.99
N GLU A 166 2.28 -4.06 17.28
CA GLU A 166 1.12 -3.56 17.99
C GLU A 166 1.05 -2.03 17.91
N LYS A 167 2.11 -1.30 18.24
CA LYS A 167 2.17 0.16 18.08
C LYS A 167 1.94 0.66 16.66
N LYS A 168 2.21 -0.17 15.65
CA LYS A 168 1.90 0.16 14.26
C LYS A 168 0.44 -0.08 13.95
N THR A 169 -0.12 -1.14 14.50
CA THR A 169 -1.56 -1.44 14.39
C THR A 169 -2.39 -0.32 14.98
N ASP A 170 -2.04 0.19 16.18
CA ASP A 170 -2.69 1.35 16.81
C ASP A 170 -2.66 2.59 15.90
N LYS A 171 -1.51 2.84 15.26
CA LYS A 171 -1.40 3.97 14.33
C LYS A 171 -2.25 3.79 13.07
N TYR A 172 -2.38 2.54 12.58
CA TYR A 172 -3.30 2.25 11.48
C TYR A 172 -4.74 2.50 11.89
N GLU A 173 -5.13 2.03 13.07
CA GLU A 173 -6.46 2.24 13.64
C GLU A 173 -6.77 3.74 13.73
N GLU A 174 -5.98 4.52 14.48
CA GLU A 174 -6.19 5.96 14.69
C GLU A 174 -6.30 6.72 13.35
N MET A 175 -5.44 6.39 12.39
CA MET A 175 -5.44 7.03 11.08
C MET A 175 -6.68 6.66 10.27
N LEU A 176 -7.04 5.37 10.22
CA LEU A 176 -8.18 4.86 9.46
C LEU A 176 -9.50 5.35 10.05
N GLU A 177 -9.67 5.28 11.38
CA GLU A 177 -10.86 5.75 12.07
C GLU A 177 -11.08 7.25 11.84
N THR A 178 -10.03 8.07 12.02
CA THR A 178 -10.09 9.52 11.75
C THR A 178 -10.47 9.81 10.30
N TYR A 179 -9.94 9.03 9.36
CA TYR A 179 -10.22 9.24 7.93
C TYR A 179 -11.63 8.77 7.56
N LEU A 180 -12.08 7.61 8.05
CA LEU A 180 -13.40 7.07 7.77
C LEU A 180 -14.53 7.95 8.34
N VAL A 181 -14.30 8.63 9.48
CA VAL A 181 -15.23 9.66 9.97
C VAL A 181 -15.42 10.78 8.94
N LYS A 182 -14.34 11.24 8.28
CA LYS A 182 -14.44 12.25 7.22
C LYS A 182 -15.14 11.70 5.98
N VAL A 183 -14.84 10.44 5.60
CA VAL A 183 -15.51 9.77 4.47
C VAL A 183 -17.00 9.61 4.73
N SER A 184 -17.41 9.22 5.94
CA SER A 184 -18.82 9.05 6.32
C SER A 184 -19.63 10.34 6.28
N ALA A 185 -18.97 11.50 6.37
CA ALA A 185 -19.62 12.81 6.25
C ALA A 185 -19.89 13.23 4.79
N LEU A 186 -19.41 12.47 3.81
CA LEU A 186 -19.62 12.73 2.39
C LEU A 186 -20.94 12.13 1.89
N GLN A 187 -21.37 12.52 0.68
CA GLN A 187 -22.49 11.87 0.01
C GLN A 187 -22.00 10.56 -0.59
N LEU A 188 -22.25 9.46 0.09
CA LEU A 188 -21.88 8.11 -0.30
C LEU A 188 -23.01 7.42 -1.04
N SER A 189 -22.70 6.49 -1.93
CA SER A 189 -23.63 5.49 -2.42
C SER A 189 -24.02 4.51 -1.31
N ASP A 190 -25.13 3.77 -1.49
CA ASP A 190 -25.52 2.71 -0.54
C ASP A 190 -24.44 1.62 -0.40
N GLU A 191 -23.74 1.32 -1.50
CA GLU A 191 -22.65 0.35 -1.51
C GLU A 191 -21.43 0.89 -0.75
N ASP A 192 -21.01 2.14 -1.00
CA ASP A 192 -19.92 2.77 -0.28
C ASP A 192 -20.20 2.89 1.22
N SER A 193 -21.44 3.22 1.59
CA SER A 193 -21.86 3.28 3.00
C SER A 193 -21.74 1.94 3.71
N LYS A 194 -22.13 0.85 3.04
CA LYS A 194 -21.94 -0.52 3.55
C LYS A 194 -20.46 -0.86 3.69
N ASN A 195 -19.64 -0.49 2.70
CA ASN A 195 -18.21 -0.74 2.73
C ASN A 195 -17.54 0.01 3.89
N VAL A 196 -17.89 1.28 4.13
CA VAL A 196 -17.40 2.05 5.27
C VAL A 196 -17.77 1.37 6.59
N PHE A 197 -19.01 0.91 6.74
CA PHE A 197 -19.46 0.17 7.93
C PHE A 197 -18.65 -1.10 8.17
N ILE A 198 -18.40 -1.89 7.11
CA ILE A 198 -17.57 -3.11 7.18
C ILE A 198 -16.14 -2.77 7.58
N LEU A 199 -15.58 -1.68 7.04
CA LEU A 199 -14.21 -1.28 7.34
C LEU A 199 -14.05 -0.86 8.80
N HIS A 200 -14.98 -0.10 9.39
CA HIS A 200 -14.96 0.25 10.81
C HIS A 200 -14.88 -1.00 11.70
N HIS A 201 -15.78 -1.98 11.48
CA HIS A 201 -15.74 -3.21 12.27
C HIS A 201 -14.47 -4.02 12.03
N ALA A 202 -13.98 -4.11 10.79
CA ALA A 202 -12.75 -4.82 10.50
C ALA A 202 -11.54 -4.20 11.18
N ILE A 203 -11.44 -2.87 11.25
CA ILE A 203 -10.35 -2.15 11.91
C ILE A 203 -10.36 -2.44 13.41
N GLU A 204 -11.52 -2.33 14.07
CA GLU A 204 -11.70 -2.64 15.49
C GLU A 204 -11.32 -4.10 15.82
N ASP A 205 -11.75 -5.06 14.99
CA ASP A 205 -11.44 -6.48 15.21
C ASP A 205 -9.94 -6.78 14.96
N LEU A 206 -9.31 -6.13 13.99
CA LEU A 206 -7.86 -6.27 13.73
C LEU A 206 -7.03 -5.72 14.88
N GLU A 207 -7.41 -4.60 15.46
CA GLU A 207 -6.77 -4.03 16.66
C GLU A 207 -6.88 -5.01 17.83
N LYS A 208 -8.07 -5.54 18.13
CA LYS A 208 -8.27 -6.55 19.18
C LYS A 208 -7.40 -7.80 18.99
N ILE A 209 -7.23 -8.27 17.76
CA ILE A 209 -6.34 -9.41 17.47
C ILE A 209 -4.88 -9.03 17.79
N SER A 210 -4.45 -7.81 17.48
CA SER A 210 -3.11 -7.31 17.79
C SER A 210 -2.88 -7.24 19.31
N ASP A 211 -3.83 -6.72 20.05
CA ASP A 211 -3.82 -6.66 21.51
C ASP A 211 -3.70 -8.04 22.14
N TYR A 212 -4.47 -9.02 21.66
CA TYR A 212 -4.34 -10.40 22.13
C TYR A 212 -2.95 -10.97 21.83
N CYS A 213 -2.27 -10.56 20.76
CA CYS A 213 -0.89 -10.98 20.50
C CYS A 213 0.07 -10.41 21.55
N GLU A 214 -0.13 -9.18 22.02
CA GLU A 214 0.67 -8.61 23.11
C GLU A 214 0.36 -9.28 24.44
N ASP A 215 -0.89 -9.65 24.70
CA ASP A 215 -1.26 -10.41 25.91
C ASP A 215 -0.62 -11.81 25.91
N ILE A 216 -0.59 -12.49 24.76
CA ILE A 216 0.16 -13.75 24.60
C ILE A 216 1.65 -13.54 24.94
N LEU A 217 2.25 -12.43 24.51
CA LEU A 217 3.63 -12.08 24.87
C LEU A 217 3.79 -11.88 26.37
N LYS A 218 2.88 -11.14 27.03
CA LYS A 218 2.90 -10.92 28.49
C LYS A 218 2.80 -12.25 29.25
N ILE A 219 1.88 -13.12 28.83
CA ILE A 219 1.71 -14.47 29.40
C ILE A 219 3.00 -15.27 29.22
N LYS A 220 3.60 -15.31 28.04
CA LYS A 220 4.84 -16.06 27.81
C LYS A 220 6.02 -15.55 28.62
N LYS A 221 6.15 -14.22 28.78
CA LYS A 221 7.15 -13.61 29.67
C LYS A 221 6.96 -14.10 31.12
N ASN A 222 5.72 -14.17 31.61
CA ASN A 222 5.40 -14.65 32.97
C ASN A 222 5.69 -16.15 33.12
N ILE A 223 5.34 -16.97 32.14
CA ILE A 223 5.68 -18.42 32.13
C ILE A 223 7.18 -18.61 32.26
N ASN A 224 7.98 -17.88 31.48
CA ASN A 224 9.43 -17.96 31.54
C ASN A 224 9.99 -17.47 32.88
N LYS A 225 9.49 -16.33 33.40
CA LYS A 225 9.93 -15.77 34.69
C LYS A 225 9.67 -16.72 35.86
N LYS A 226 8.54 -17.44 35.82
CA LYS A 226 8.15 -18.39 36.88
C LYS A 226 8.66 -19.79 36.62
N ASN A 227 9.42 -20.06 35.56
CA ASN A 227 9.92 -21.36 35.14
C ASN A 227 8.81 -22.44 35.05
N ILE A 228 7.62 -22.05 34.57
CA ILE A 228 6.49 -22.98 34.44
C ILE A 228 6.76 -23.94 33.29
N ILE A 229 6.72 -25.24 33.59
CA ILE A 229 6.92 -26.32 32.61
C ILE A 229 5.55 -26.97 32.34
N PHE A 230 5.12 -26.93 31.09
CA PHE A 230 3.92 -27.65 30.66
C PHE A 230 4.19 -29.15 30.49
N SER A 231 3.22 -29.97 30.87
CA SER A 231 3.24 -31.41 30.56
C SER A 231 3.22 -31.63 29.05
N GLU A 232 3.68 -32.78 28.56
CA GLU A 232 3.65 -33.10 27.13
C GLU A 232 2.22 -33.10 26.57
N LYS A 233 1.24 -33.54 27.38
CA LYS A 233 -0.18 -33.47 27.03
C LYS A 233 -0.65 -32.01 26.84
N ALA A 234 -0.30 -31.12 27.76
CA ALA A 234 -0.65 -29.70 27.67
C ALA A 234 0.00 -29.02 26.45
N LYS A 235 1.26 -29.37 26.13
CA LYS A 235 1.95 -28.90 24.90
C LYS A 235 1.25 -29.36 23.63
N TYR A 236 0.84 -30.63 23.59
CA TYR A 236 0.09 -31.19 22.47
C TYR A 236 -1.24 -30.48 22.31
N ASP A 237 -2.04 -30.38 23.37
CA ASP A 237 -3.35 -29.74 23.37
C ASP A 237 -3.24 -28.24 22.91
N LEU A 238 -2.24 -27.52 23.43
CA LEU A 238 -1.95 -26.15 22.95
C LEU A 238 -1.57 -26.11 21.49
N SER A 239 -0.82 -27.09 20.99
CA SER A 239 -0.43 -27.12 19.56
C SER A 239 -1.63 -27.33 18.64
N VAL A 240 -2.61 -28.13 19.05
CA VAL A 240 -3.87 -28.36 18.31
C VAL A 240 -4.69 -27.07 18.26
N MET A 241 -4.86 -26.39 19.41
CA MET A 241 -5.57 -25.12 19.47
C MET A 241 -4.89 -24.06 18.58
N LEU A 242 -3.57 -23.91 18.67
CA LEU A 242 -2.82 -22.96 17.85
C LEU A 242 -2.95 -23.25 16.34
N ALA A 243 -3.00 -24.51 15.94
CA ALA A 243 -3.19 -24.89 14.54
C ALA A 243 -4.59 -24.46 14.04
N ALA A 244 -5.64 -24.67 14.84
CA ALA A 244 -6.99 -24.27 14.51
C ALA A 244 -7.14 -22.74 14.43
N VAL A 245 -6.59 -22.00 15.41
CA VAL A 245 -6.61 -20.53 15.43
C VAL A 245 -5.78 -19.94 14.28
N THR A 246 -4.64 -20.54 13.94
CA THR A 246 -3.85 -20.15 12.78
C THR A 246 -4.67 -20.28 11.50
N LYS A 247 -5.39 -21.41 11.33
CA LYS A 247 -6.20 -21.66 10.14
C LYS A 247 -7.32 -20.63 10.00
N ILE A 248 -8.04 -20.31 11.08
CA ILE A 248 -9.15 -19.36 11.01
C ILE A 248 -8.65 -17.93 10.73
N ILE A 249 -7.54 -17.49 11.35
CA ILE A 249 -6.97 -16.15 11.07
C ILE A 249 -6.56 -16.04 9.60
N ASN A 250 -5.81 -17.02 9.07
CA ASN A 250 -5.37 -16.98 7.68
C ASN A 250 -6.58 -16.97 6.72
N LEU A 251 -7.59 -17.80 6.98
CA LEU A 251 -8.80 -17.87 6.17
C LEU A 251 -9.58 -16.55 6.20
N THR A 252 -9.72 -15.94 7.39
CA THR A 252 -10.42 -14.65 7.57
C THR A 252 -9.71 -13.52 6.85
N VAL A 253 -8.39 -13.41 7.03
CA VAL A 253 -7.59 -12.38 6.35
C VAL A 253 -7.62 -12.57 4.84
N GLU A 254 -7.50 -13.80 4.35
CA GLU A 254 -7.56 -14.09 2.91
C GLU A 254 -8.95 -13.75 2.33
N ALA A 255 -10.04 -14.15 3.00
CA ALA A 255 -11.40 -13.84 2.59
C ALA A 255 -11.64 -12.31 2.54
N PHE A 256 -11.18 -11.58 3.54
CA PHE A 256 -11.27 -10.13 3.58
C PHE A 256 -10.47 -9.46 2.44
N LYS A 257 -9.22 -9.88 2.22
CA LYS A 257 -8.34 -9.33 1.17
C LYS A 257 -8.93 -9.52 -0.23
N MET A 258 -9.44 -10.71 -0.50
CA MET A 258 -9.99 -11.08 -1.81
C MET A 258 -11.47 -10.68 -1.98
N ASN A 259 -12.12 -10.19 -0.92
CA ASN A 259 -13.56 -9.98 -0.88
C ASN A 259 -14.35 -11.26 -1.27
N ASP A 260 -13.87 -12.43 -0.80
CA ASP A 260 -14.37 -13.74 -1.18
C ASP A 260 -15.40 -14.25 -0.18
N ILE A 261 -16.68 -14.08 -0.53
CA ILE A 261 -17.82 -14.53 0.29
C ILE A 261 -17.82 -16.06 0.44
N THR A 262 -17.33 -16.81 -0.54
CA THR A 262 -17.29 -18.27 -0.49
C THR A 262 -16.34 -18.74 0.60
N LYS A 263 -15.13 -18.14 0.66
CA LYS A 263 -14.18 -18.38 1.75
C LYS A 263 -14.71 -17.92 3.11
N ALA A 264 -15.41 -16.79 3.15
CA ALA A 264 -16.00 -16.29 4.40
C ALA A 264 -17.01 -17.28 5.01
N ARG A 265 -17.75 -18.03 4.21
CA ARG A 265 -18.69 -19.07 4.70
C ARG A 265 -17.99 -20.29 5.32
N GLU A 266 -16.70 -20.50 5.07
CA GLU A 266 -15.93 -21.57 5.68
C GLU A 266 -15.47 -21.21 7.10
N ILE A 267 -15.57 -19.93 7.51
CA ILE A 267 -15.11 -19.44 8.81
C ILE A 267 -16.00 -19.95 9.94
N GLU A 268 -17.33 -19.84 9.79
CA GLU A 268 -18.30 -20.21 10.82
C GLU A 268 -18.18 -21.70 11.27
N PRO A 269 -18.10 -22.68 10.36
CA PRO A 269 -17.86 -24.08 10.78
C PRO A 269 -16.54 -24.29 11.51
N LEU A 270 -15.50 -23.50 11.19
CA LEU A 270 -14.20 -23.58 11.85
C LEU A 270 -14.24 -22.92 13.24
N GLU A 271 -15.00 -21.86 13.43
CA GLU A 271 -15.27 -21.23 14.72
C GLU A 271 -15.94 -22.21 15.67
N GLU A 272 -17.00 -22.93 15.22
CA GLU A 272 -17.64 -23.96 16.04
C GLU A 272 -16.68 -25.04 16.50
N VAL A 273 -15.72 -25.45 15.66
CA VAL A 273 -14.70 -26.42 16.04
C VAL A 273 -13.78 -25.84 17.12
N ILE A 274 -13.37 -24.58 16.98
CA ILE A 274 -12.52 -23.89 17.95
C ILE A 274 -13.22 -23.74 19.30
N ASP A 275 -14.51 -23.42 19.32
CA ASP A 275 -15.29 -23.31 20.55
C ASP A 275 -15.45 -24.66 21.26
N LYS A 276 -15.67 -25.74 20.51
CA LYS A 276 -15.67 -27.10 21.07
C LYS A 276 -14.31 -27.46 21.66
N LEU A 277 -13.23 -27.21 20.93
CA LEU A 277 -11.85 -27.42 21.42
C LEU A 277 -11.57 -26.62 22.70
N LYS A 278 -11.92 -25.35 22.73
CA LYS A 278 -11.77 -24.47 23.91
C LYS A 278 -12.48 -25.05 25.13
N LYS A 279 -13.73 -25.50 24.97
CA LYS A 279 -14.52 -26.12 26.07
C LYS A 279 -13.90 -27.43 26.55
N GLU A 280 -13.48 -28.29 25.64
CA GLU A 280 -12.85 -29.57 25.99
C GLU A 280 -11.49 -29.37 26.71
N LEU A 281 -10.63 -28.48 26.17
CA LEU A 281 -9.33 -28.20 26.75
C LEU A 281 -9.46 -27.56 28.15
N LYS A 282 -10.42 -26.64 28.31
CA LYS A 282 -10.73 -26.07 29.62
C LYS A 282 -11.11 -27.15 30.62
N ASN A 283 -12.02 -28.07 30.29
CA ASN A 283 -12.47 -29.14 31.16
C ASN A 283 -11.35 -30.16 31.48
N ARG A 284 -10.36 -30.31 30.62
CA ARG A 284 -9.25 -31.25 30.76
C ARG A 284 -8.12 -30.72 31.65
N HIS A 285 -7.99 -29.41 31.79
CA HIS A 285 -6.89 -28.75 32.48
C HIS A 285 -7.32 -27.90 33.69
N LEU A 286 -8.58 -27.95 34.06
CA LEU A 286 -9.14 -27.46 35.34
C LEU A 286 -9.38 -28.64 36.28
#